data_33eaacb792075f8aa902d129dd11b3f2
#
_entry.id   33eaacb792075f8aa902d129dd11b3f2
#
_cell.length_a   1.000
_cell.length_b   1.000
_cell.length_c   1.000
_cell.angle_alpha   90.00
_cell.angle_beta   90.00
_cell.angle_gamma   90.00
#
_symmetry.space_group_name_H-M   'P 1'
#
loop_
_entity.id
_entity.type
_entity.pdbx_description
1 polymer ?
#
loop_
_entity_poly.entity_id
_entity_poly.type
_entity_poly.pdbx_seq_one_letter_code
_entity_poly.pdbx_strand_id
1 'polypeptide(L)'
;ALPILQANVIYTSQTDVIEQQVKAARQLADFVVVGVHWGVENSHAIADPQRTLAQNLADWGADLIVGTHPHVLQNAQWLTAADGRKVFTAYSLGNFISTQEKPNQLVGAILSVQLEKTTEPDGTVRCSVLSPRLLPTVTHYDAGKSNVRTYLFRDYTEALTKAHGVRK
;
A
#
# COMPACT_ATOMS: atom_id res chain seq x y z
N ALA A 1 26.47 -2.44 -1.10
CA ALA A 1 25.46 -2.47 -0.05
C ALA A 1 26.11 -2.96 1.25
N LEU A 2 25.86 -2.26 2.36
CA LEU A 2 26.41 -2.64 3.66
C LEU A 2 25.85 -4.02 4.07
N PRO A 3 26.64 -4.94 4.64
CA PRO A 3 26.18 -6.27 5.07
C PRO A 3 24.99 -6.24 6.04
N ILE A 4 24.85 -5.16 6.79
CA ILE A 4 23.73 -4.92 7.72
C ILE A 4 22.38 -4.81 6.99
N LEU A 5 22.34 -4.23 5.77
CA LEU A 5 21.11 -4.10 4.99
C LEU A 5 20.61 -5.45 4.48
N GLN A 6 21.50 -6.36 4.10
CA GLN A 6 21.11 -7.70 3.63
C GLN A 6 20.50 -8.57 4.74
N ALA A 7 20.88 -8.36 6.00
CA ALA A 7 20.35 -9.12 7.12
C ALA A 7 18.97 -8.63 7.62
N ASN A 8 18.58 -7.38 7.28
CA ASN A 8 17.38 -6.73 7.84
C ASN A 8 16.31 -6.40 6.78
N VAL A 9 16.57 -6.67 5.52
CA VAL A 9 15.62 -6.43 4.42
C VAL A 9 15.32 -7.73 3.71
N ILE A 10 14.05 -8.09 3.63
CA ILE A 10 13.58 -9.24 2.86
C ILE A 10 13.22 -8.74 1.46
N TYR A 11 13.90 -9.27 0.45
CA TYR A 11 13.62 -8.96 -0.94
C TYR A 11 12.39 -9.70 -1.42
N THR A 12 11.61 -9.09 -2.31
CA THR A 12 10.41 -9.71 -2.91
C THR A 12 10.72 -11.00 -3.70
N SER A 13 11.97 -11.25 -4.03
CA SER A 13 12.44 -12.51 -4.64
C SER A 13 12.67 -13.64 -3.63
N GLN A 14 12.69 -13.36 -2.34
CA GLN A 14 12.87 -14.36 -1.28
C GLN A 14 11.51 -14.92 -0.85
N THR A 15 10.78 -15.50 -1.80
CA THR A 15 9.39 -15.92 -1.64
C THR A 15 9.20 -16.92 -0.50
N ASP A 16 10.13 -17.83 -0.30
CA ASP A 16 10.06 -18.85 0.76
C ASP A 16 10.13 -18.22 2.15
N VAL A 17 10.97 -17.18 2.32
CA VAL A 17 11.08 -16.45 3.57
C VAL A 17 9.80 -15.66 3.84
N ILE A 18 9.27 -14.98 2.81
CA ILE A 18 8.02 -14.21 2.91
C ILE A 18 6.85 -15.14 3.28
N GLU A 19 6.74 -16.27 2.61
CA GLU A 19 5.72 -17.28 2.89
C GLU A 19 5.75 -17.73 4.35
N GLN A 20 6.95 -18.14 4.83
CA GLN A 20 7.12 -18.56 6.23
C GLN A 20 6.70 -17.47 7.22
N GLN A 21 7.06 -16.21 6.96
CA GLN A 21 6.70 -15.10 7.84
C GLN A 21 5.21 -14.79 7.83
N VAL A 22 4.56 -14.77 6.65
CA VAL A 22 3.12 -14.52 6.57
C VAL A 22 2.33 -15.64 7.25
N LYS A 23 2.71 -16.90 7.03
CA LYS A 23 2.10 -18.05 7.68
C LYS A 23 2.31 -18.04 9.20
N ALA A 24 3.50 -17.66 9.66
CA ALA A 24 3.77 -17.50 11.09
C ALA A 24 2.94 -16.36 11.70
N ALA A 25 2.83 -15.22 11.02
CA ALA A 25 1.99 -14.11 11.46
C ALA A 25 0.51 -14.52 11.56
N ARG A 26 0.01 -15.32 10.61
CA ARG A 26 -1.35 -15.86 10.63
C ARG A 26 -1.64 -16.76 11.87
N GLN A 27 -0.62 -17.44 12.40
CA GLN A 27 -0.77 -18.25 13.62
C GLN A 27 -0.79 -17.39 14.89
N LEU A 28 -0.25 -16.18 14.84
CA LEU A 28 -0.09 -15.31 16.01
C LEU A 28 -1.15 -14.20 16.09
N ALA A 29 -1.84 -13.90 14.99
CA ALA A 29 -2.75 -12.77 14.92
C ALA A 29 -4.05 -13.13 14.21
N ASP A 30 -5.15 -12.53 14.65
CA ASP A 30 -6.46 -12.63 14.00
C ASP A 30 -6.49 -11.91 12.65
N PHE A 31 -5.65 -10.91 12.47
CA PHE A 31 -5.59 -10.07 11.26
C PHE A 31 -4.14 -9.81 10.82
N VAL A 32 -3.83 -10.08 9.56
CA VAL A 32 -2.48 -9.92 9.00
C VAL A 32 -2.48 -8.86 7.91
N VAL A 33 -1.75 -7.78 8.15
CA VAL A 33 -1.50 -6.72 7.15
C VAL A 33 -0.08 -6.86 6.63
N VAL A 34 0.06 -6.90 5.30
CA VAL A 34 1.36 -6.95 4.64
C VAL A 34 1.63 -5.63 3.92
N GLY A 35 2.65 -4.90 4.37
CA GLY A 35 3.23 -3.78 3.63
C GLY A 35 4.34 -4.28 2.70
N VAL A 36 4.29 -3.93 1.43
CA VAL A 36 5.27 -4.40 0.44
C VAL A 36 5.77 -3.27 -0.46
N HIS A 37 7.08 -3.26 -0.71
CA HIS A 37 7.75 -2.31 -1.60
C HIS A 37 8.13 -3.02 -2.89
N TRP A 38 7.40 -2.75 -3.97
CA TRP A 38 7.44 -3.54 -5.22
C TRP A 38 7.09 -2.74 -6.46
N GLY A 39 7.20 -3.38 -7.62
CA GLY A 39 6.72 -2.83 -8.89
C GLY A 39 7.78 -2.02 -9.63
N VAL A 40 7.32 -1.18 -10.53
CA VAL A 40 8.17 -0.36 -11.40
C VAL A 40 7.94 1.12 -11.10
N GLU A 41 9.02 1.87 -10.87
CA GLU A 41 8.95 3.31 -10.63
C GLU A 41 8.18 4.04 -11.72
N ASN A 42 7.31 4.96 -11.31
CA ASN A 42 6.52 5.84 -12.17
C ASN A 42 5.52 5.13 -13.10
N SER A 43 5.28 3.83 -12.88
CA SER A 43 4.32 3.05 -13.66
C SER A 43 2.99 2.93 -12.92
N HIS A 44 1.89 3.36 -13.58
CA HIS A 44 0.53 3.09 -13.10
C HIS A 44 0.09 1.65 -13.40
N ALA A 45 0.78 0.97 -14.31
CA ALA A 45 0.49 -0.43 -14.64
C ALA A 45 1.03 -1.35 -13.54
N ILE A 46 0.22 -2.30 -13.14
CA ILE A 46 0.61 -3.35 -12.20
C ILE A 46 1.39 -4.40 -12.99
N ALA A 47 2.66 -4.62 -12.63
CA ALA A 47 3.51 -5.63 -13.25
C ALA A 47 3.11 -7.06 -12.82
N ASP A 48 3.37 -8.05 -13.67
CA ASP A 48 3.05 -9.45 -13.38
C ASP A 48 3.68 -9.98 -12.08
N PRO A 49 4.94 -9.65 -11.73
CA PRO A 49 5.49 -10.04 -10.42
C PRO A 49 4.72 -9.49 -9.22
N GLN A 50 4.14 -8.27 -9.33
CA GLN A 50 3.27 -7.72 -8.28
C GLN A 50 1.98 -8.54 -8.15
N ARG A 51 1.36 -8.92 -9.27
CA ARG A 51 0.12 -9.73 -9.28
C ARG A 51 0.37 -11.10 -8.67
N THR A 52 1.45 -11.75 -9.07
CA THR A 52 1.82 -13.06 -8.57
C THR A 52 2.09 -13.03 -7.07
N LEU A 53 2.91 -12.09 -6.60
CA LEU A 53 3.21 -11.98 -5.17
C LEU A 53 1.96 -11.59 -4.36
N ALA A 54 1.10 -10.71 -4.88
CA ALA A 54 -0.15 -10.35 -4.21
C ALA A 54 -1.05 -11.57 -3.99
N GLN A 55 -1.22 -12.43 -5.02
CA GLN A 55 -2.00 -13.65 -4.89
C GLN A 55 -1.36 -14.62 -3.88
N ASN A 56 -0.06 -14.81 -3.95
CA ASN A 56 0.66 -15.63 -2.99
C ASN A 56 0.50 -15.14 -1.55
N LEU A 57 0.64 -13.83 -1.31
CA LEU A 57 0.44 -13.23 0.02
C LEU A 57 -0.98 -13.48 0.55
N ALA A 58 -1.99 -13.36 -0.33
CA ALA A 58 -3.37 -13.67 0.02
C ALA A 58 -3.53 -15.15 0.40
N ASP A 59 -2.97 -16.06 -0.39
CA ASP A 59 -3.04 -17.51 -0.18
C ASP A 59 -2.29 -17.95 1.08
N TRP A 60 -1.20 -17.26 1.42
CA TRP A 60 -0.40 -17.53 2.65
C TRP A 60 -1.03 -17.00 3.93
N GLY A 61 -2.04 -16.13 3.84
CA GLY A 61 -2.79 -15.70 5.02
C GLY A 61 -2.85 -14.21 5.29
N ALA A 62 -2.43 -13.35 4.35
CA ALA A 62 -2.68 -11.92 4.46
C ALA A 62 -4.19 -11.61 4.35
N ASP A 63 -4.66 -10.61 5.09
CA ASP A 63 -6.03 -10.09 5.02
C ASP A 63 -6.08 -8.74 4.28
N LEU A 64 -4.98 -8.00 4.33
CA LEU A 64 -4.82 -6.71 3.67
C LEU A 64 -3.40 -6.57 3.13
N ILE A 65 -3.27 -6.13 1.87
CA ILE A 65 -1.97 -5.90 1.23
C ILE A 65 -1.88 -4.43 0.82
N VAL A 66 -0.81 -3.76 1.25
CA VAL A 66 -0.55 -2.34 0.96
C VAL A 66 0.80 -2.19 0.28
N GLY A 67 0.74 -1.88 -1.01
CA GLY A 67 1.92 -1.70 -1.86
C GLY A 67 2.45 -0.27 -1.87
N THR A 68 3.75 -0.16 -2.04
CA THR A 68 4.52 1.09 -2.18
C THR A 68 5.61 0.92 -3.25
N HIS A 69 6.39 1.93 -3.54
CA HIS A 69 7.51 2.01 -4.48
C HIS A 69 7.18 2.71 -5.81
N PRO A 70 6.07 2.46 -6.54
CA PRO A 70 5.89 3.09 -7.86
C PRO A 70 5.87 4.61 -7.84
N HIS A 71 5.76 5.26 -6.69
CA HIS A 71 5.64 6.71 -6.52
C HIS A 71 4.43 7.34 -7.21
N VAL A 72 3.59 6.53 -7.80
CA VAL A 72 2.30 6.90 -8.41
C VAL A 72 1.22 5.94 -7.93
N LEU A 73 -0.04 6.37 -7.99
CA LEU A 73 -1.16 5.51 -7.66
C LEU A 73 -1.26 4.34 -8.64
N GLN A 74 -1.49 3.15 -8.13
CA GLN A 74 -1.91 1.98 -8.90
C GLN A 74 -3.29 1.53 -8.43
N ASN A 75 -3.96 0.70 -9.22
CA ASN A 75 -5.28 0.17 -8.87
C ASN A 75 -5.28 -0.57 -7.53
N ALA A 76 -6.45 -0.58 -6.90
CA ALA A 76 -6.76 -1.47 -5.81
C ALA A 76 -7.85 -2.47 -6.23
N GLN A 77 -7.81 -3.68 -5.69
CA GLN A 77 -8.78 -4.73 -6.03
C GLN A 77 -8.93 -5.73 -4.89
N TRP A 78 -10.02 -6.48 -4.94
CA TRP A 78 -10.23 -7.65 -4.11
C TRP A 78 -9.61 -8.88 -4.79
N LEU A 79 -8.78 -9.60 -4.06
CA LEU A 79 -8.34 -10.94 -4.41
C LEU A 79 -9.19 -11.97 -3.67
N THR A 80 -9.25 -13.17 -4.24
CA THR A 80 -9.81 -14.33 -3.53
C THR A 80 -8.67 -15.29 -3.24
N ALA A 81 -8.38 -15.51 -1.97
CA ALA A 81 -7.39 -16.45 -1.53
C ALA A 81 -7.83 -17.91 -1.77
N ALA A 82 -6.90 -18.85 -1.77
CA ALA A 82 -7.17 -20.28 -2.00
C ALA A 82 -8.17 -20.88 -1.01
N ASP A 83 -8.26 -20.33 0.21
CA ASP A 83 -9.24 -20.70 1.25
C ASP A 83 -10.59 -19.96 1.14
N GLY A 84 -10.78 -19.15 0.09
CA GLY A 84 -12.00 -18.40 -0.18
C GLY A 84 -12.08 -17.03 0.49
N ARG A 85 -11.12 -16.62 1.34
CA ARG A 85 -11.09 -15.28 1.96
C ARG A 85 -10.97 -14.19 0.89
N LYS A 86 -11.58 -13.05 1.20
CA LYS A 86 -11.43 -11.84 0.38
C LYS A 86 -10.34 -10.95 0.98
N VAL A 87 -9.33 -10.65 0.16
CA VAL A 87 -8.15 -9.88 0.54
C VAL A 87 -8.13 -8.58 -0.25
N PHE A 88 -8.23 -7.44 0.44
CA PHE A 88 -8.12 -6.15 -0.24
C PHE A 88 -6.65 -5.83 -0.50
N THR A 89 -6.33 -5.50 -1.74
CA THR A 89 -4.97 -5.19 -2.17
C THR A 89 -4.93 -3.81 -2.82
N ALA A 90 -4.22 -2.87 -2.21
CA ALA A 90 -3.85 -1.60 -2.82
C ALA A 90 -2.42 -1.74 -3.38
N TYR A 91 -2.24 -1.78 -4.71
CA TYR A 91 -0.94 -2.05 -5.32
C TYR A 91 0.06 -0.91 -5.16
N SER A 92 -0.40 0.33 -5.14
CA SER A 92 0.42 1.49 -4.73
C SER A 92 -0.48 2.64 -4.28
N LEU A 93 -0.13 3.19 -3.13
CA LEU A 93 -0.78 4.40 -2.59
C LEU A 93 -0.12 5.69 -3.10
N GLY A 94 0.87 5.61 -3.99
CA GLY A 94 1.64 6.76 -4.43
C GLY A 94 2.48 7.37 -3.30
N ASN A 95 2.80 8.65 -3.43
CA ASN A 95 3.57 9.38 -2.42
C ASN A 95 2.64 10.02 -1.37
N PHE A 96 2.88 9.72 -0.10
CA PHE A 96 2.22 10.46 0.99
C PHE A 96 2.86 11.85 1.17
N ILE A 97 4.19 11.91 1.14
CA ILE A 97 4.98 13.14 1.20
C ILE A 97 6.23 12.97 0.33
N SER A 98 6.55 13.96 -0.50
CA SER A 98 7.68 13.85 -1.43
C SER A 98 8.05 15.22 -1.99
N THR A 99 9.23 15.35 -2.58
CA THR A 99 9.67 16.52 -3.34
C THR A 99 9.83 16.21 -4.84
N GLN A 100 9.16 15.19 -5.32
CA GLN A 100 9.09 14.88 -6.75
C GLN A 100 8.30 15.97 -7.51
N GLU A 101 8.52 16.05 -8.85
CA GLU A 101 8.09 17.23 -9.61
C GLU A 101 6.98 16.93 -10.62
N LYS A 102 6.80 15.65 -10.99
CA LYS A 102 5.77 15.29 -11.96
C LYS A 102 4.38 15.28 -11.30
N PRO A 103 3.34 15.82 -11.94
CA PRO A 103 2.00 15.91 -11.33
C PRO A 103 1.46 14.58 -10.80
N ASN A 104 1.69 13.48 -11.52
CA ASN A 104 1.25 12.15 -11.09
C ASN A 104 2.00 11.61 -9.87
N GLN A 105 3.19 12.16 -9.57
CA GLN A 105 3.98 11.82 -8.38
C GLN A 105 3.66 12.71 -7.17
N LEU A 106 2.91 13.80 -7.38
CA LEU A 106 2.41 14.67 -6.31
C LEU A 106 1.10 14.17 -5.72
N VAL A 107 0.46 13.21 -6.37
CA VAL A 107 -0.82 12.63 -5.93
C VAL A 107 -0.56 11.29 -5.27
N GLY A 108 -1.10 11.13 -4.09
CA GLY A 108 -1.10 9.88 -3.34
C GLY A 108 -2.49 9.58 -2.78
N ALA A 109 -2.58 8.59 -1.91
CA ALA A 109 -3.80 8.27 -1.19
C ALA A 109 -3.52 7.77 0.23
N ILE A 110 -4.49 8.00 1.12
CA ILE A 110 -4.60 7.31 2.41
C ILE A 110 -5.62 6.20 2.22
N LEU A 111 -5.26 4.98 2.57
CA LEU A 111 -6.20 3.87 2.65
C LEU A 111 -6.85 3.85 4.04
N SER A 112 -8.17 3.91 4.07
CA SER A 112 -8.99 3.73 5.27
C SER A 112 -9.80 2.46 5.11
N VAL A 113 -9.78 1.59 6.12
CA VAL A 113 -10.56 0.34 6.17
C VAL A 113 -11.21 0.18 7.52
N GLN A 114 -12.30 -0.58 7.56
CA GLN A 114 -12.84 -1.13 8.79
C GLN A 114 -12.39 -2.58 8.91
N LEU A 115 -12.00 -3.00 10.11
CA LEU A 115 -11.68 -4.37 10.42
C LEU A 115 -12.80 -4.94 11.28
N GLU A 116 -13.39 -6.05 10.84
CA GLU A 116 -14.42 -6.75 11.58
C GLU A 116 -13.90 -8.12 12.00
N LYS A 117 -14.06 -8.45 13.28
CA LYS A 117 -13.81 -9.77 13.83
C LYS A 117 -15.14 -10.34 14.31
N THR A 118 -15.57 -11.42 13.71
CA THR A 118 -16.82 -12.14 14.08
C THR A 118 -16.44 -13.50 14.65
N THR A 119 -17.10 -13.87 15.76
CA THR A 119 -17.01 -15.23 16.30
C THR A 119 -18.33 -15.93 16.01
N GLU A 120 -18.27 -16.97 15.21
CA GLU A 120 -19.43 -17.81 14.87
C GLU A 120 -19.87 -18.66 16.07
N PRO A 121 -21.12 -19.17 16.09
CA PRO A 121 -21.60 -20.00 17.17
C PRO A 121 -20.80 -21.28 17.46
N ASP A 122 -20.08 -21.78 16.45
CA ASP A 122 -19.19 -22.94 16.56
C ASP A 122 -17.79 -22.59 17.08
N GLY A 123 -17.54 -21.31 17.43
CA GLY A 123 -16.26 -20.80 17.91
C GLY A 123 -15.30 -20.39 16.78
N THR A 124 -15.69 -20.55 15.52
CA THR A 124 -14.86 -20.10 14.37
C THR A 124 -14.73 -18.58 14.38
N VAL A 125 -13.50 -18.09 14.30
CA VAL A 125 -13.20 -16.66 14.17
C VAL A 125 -13.00 -16.30 12.70
N ARG A 126 -13.74 -15.29 12.25
CA ARG A 126 -13.60 -14.71 10.91
C ARG A 126 -13.15 -13.26 11.03
N CYS A 127 -12.18 -12.88 10.22
CA CYS A 127 -11.73 -11.49 10.10
C CYS A 127 -11.96 -11.00 8.69
N SER A 128 -12.49 -9.78 8.55
CA SER A 128 -12.82 -9.19 7.26
C SER A 128 -12.40 -7.73 7.19
N VAL A 129 -11.92 -7.33 6.03
CA VAL A 129 -11.78 -5.93 5.68
C VAL A 129 -13.11 -5.44 5.12
N LEU A 130 -13.63 -4.36 5.68
CA LEU A 130 -14.86 -3.74 5.24
C LEU A 130 -14.63 -2.30 4.78
N SER A 131 -15.48 -1.85 3.87
CA SER A 131 -15.57 -0.45 3.44
C SER A 131 -14.21 0.19 3.11
N PRO A 132 -13.36 -0.42 2.27
CA PRO A 132 -12.09 0.20 1.90
C PRO A 132 -12.35 1.51 1.14
N ARG A 133 -11.68 2.57 1.56
CA ARG A 133 -11.76 3.91 0.96
C ARG A 133 -10.35 4.43 0.68
N LEU A 134 -10.14 4.90 -0.52
CA LEU A 134 -8.94 5.66 -0.88
C LEU A 134 -9.27 7.15 -0.79
N LEU A 135 -8.61 7.84 0.11
CA LEU A 135 -8.72 9.29 0.28
C LEU A 135 -7.56 9.95 -0.47
N PRO A 136 -7.80 10.58 -1.64
CA PRO A 136 -6.74 11.19 -2.42
C PRO A 136 -6.03 12.30 -1.64
N THR A 137 -4.71 12.36 -1.79
CA THR A 137 -3.84 13.37 -1.19
C THR A 137 -3.01 14.07 -2.24
N VAL A 138 -2.55 15.28 -1.91
CA VAL A 138 -1.61 16.05 -2.73
C VAL A 138 -0.44 16.45 -1.85
N THR A 139 0.77 16.16 -2.29
CA THR A 139 1.97 16.75 -1.72
C THR A 139 2.15 18.16 -2.27
N HIS A 140 2.30 19.13 -1.38
CA HIS A 140 2.59 20.53 -1.68
C HIS A 140 3.93 20.92 -1.09
N TYR A 141 4.67 21.75 -1.80
CA TYR A 141 5.85 22.42 -1.29
C TYR A 141 5.99 23.82 -1.92
N ASP A 142 6.63 24.71 -1.19
CA ASP A 142 6.93 26.06 -1.65
C ASP A 142 8.17 26.05 -2.60
N ALA A 143 8.53 27.24 -3.12
CA ALA A 143 9.73 27.40 -3.91
C ALA A 143 10.98 26.84 -3.20
N GLY A 144 11.87 26.23 -3.96
CA GLY A 144 13.06 25.56 -3.41
C GLY A 144 12.76 24.29 -2.62
N LYS A 145 11.59 23.67 -2.84
CA LYS A 145 11.15 22.45 -2.15
C LYS A 145 11.11 22.58 -0.63
N SER A 146 10.77 23.77 -0.14
CA SER A 146 10.61 24.07 1.28
C SER A 146 9.15 23.85 1.72
N ASN A 147 8.92 23.77 3.04
CA ASN A 147 7.60 23.64 3.65
C ASN A 147 6.76 22.49 3.05
N VAL A 148 7.36 21.33 2.87
CA VAL A 148 6.68 20.14 2.30
C VAL A 148 5.53 19.71 3.20
N ARG A 149 4.33 19.58 2.65
CA ARG A 149 3.08 19.22 3.36
C ARG A 149 2.22 18.32 2.51
N THR A 150 1.41 17.51 3.18
CA THR A 150 0.37 16.71 2.53
C THR A 150 -1.01 17.26 2.87
N TYR A 151 -1.83 17.45 1.86
CA TYR A 151 -3.22 17.85 1.98
C TYR A 151 -4.14 16.74 1.48
N LEU A 152 -5.34 16.61 2.06
CA LEU A 152 -6.39 15.88 1.37
C LEU A 152 -6.76 16.63 0.08
N PHE A 153 -6.99 15.91 -1.00
CA PHE A 153 -7.29 16.52 -2.29
C PHE A 153 -8.49 17.48 -2.22
N ARG A 154 -9.52 17.12 -1.44
CA ARG A 154 -10.71 17.96 -1.23
C ARG A 154 -10.41 19.33 -0.57
N ASP A 155 -9.32 19.40 0.17
CA ASP A 155 -8.91 20.61 0.91
C ASP A 155 -7.82 21.39 0.14
N TYR A 156 -7.40 20.90 -1.03
CA TYR A 156 -6.35 21.51 -1.84
C TYR A 156 -6.92 22.56 -2.77
N THR A 157 -6.81 23.83 -2.37
CA THR A 157 -7.42 24.98 -3.03
C THR A 157 -6.67 25.44 -4.30
N GLU A 158 -7.34 26.24 -5.13
CA GLU A 158 -6.72 26.87 -6.29
C GLU A 158 -5.55 27.79 -5.88
N ALA A 159 -5.66 28.46 -4.75
CA ALA A 159 -4.59 29.30 -4.20
C ALA A 159 -3.33 28.47 -3.89
N LEU A 160 -3.47 27.31 -3.24
CA LEU A 160 -2.38 26.37 -3.00
C LEU A 160 -1.81 25.86 -4.32
N THR A 161 -2.65 25.54 -5.29
CA THR A 161 -2.20 25.11 -6.61
C THR A 161 -1.33 26.15 -7.31
N LYS A 162 -1.71 27.43 -7.24
CA LYS A 162 -0.93 28.55 -7.82
C LYS A 162 0.39 28.81 -7.07
N ALA A 163 0.41 28.55 -5.76
CA ALA A 163 1.60 28.73 -4.91
C ALA A 163 2.59 27.57 -4.98
N HIS A 164 2.21 26.42 -5.58
CA HIS A 164 3.05 25.22 -5.60
C HIS A 164 4.40 25.46 -6.28
N GLY A 165 5.49 25.09 -5.61
CA GLY A 165 6.86 25.32 -6.05
C GLY A 165 7.27 24.61 -7.36
N VAL A 166 6.50 23.59 -7.81
CA VAL A 166 6.75 22.91 -9.11
C VAL A 166 6.49 23.82 -10.32
N ARG A 167 5.77 24.91 -10.16
CA ARG A 167 5.35 25.80 -11.24
C ARG A 167 6.31 26.94 -11.53
N LYS A 168 7.49 26.94 -10.94
CA LYS A 168 8.49 28.01 -11.12
C LYS A 168 9.63 27.57 -12.01
#